data_675b5cab2300bb37ca489e1704ef5775
#
_entry.id   675b5cab2300bb37ca489e1704ef5775
#
_cell.length_a   1.000
_cell.length_b   1.000
_cell.length_c   1.000
_cell.angle_alpha   90.00
_cell.angle_beta   90.00
_cell.angle_gamma   90.00
#
_symmetry.space_group_name_H-M   'P 1'
#
loop_
_entity.id
_entity.type
_entity.pdbx_description
1 polymer ?
#
loop_
_entity_poly.entity_id
_entity_poly.type
_entity_poly.pdbx_seq_one_letter_code
_entity_poly.pdbx_strand_id
1 'polypeptide(L)'
;MKIVVTGTRGIPNVMGGVETHCEELFPRIASFGEDVTVIRRASYVNDGLKEWKGVKLVDIATPKKKSFEAIVHTFRAINKAKRLGAEVLHVHAIGPALLVPYARLLGMKVVFTHHGPDYDRDKWGKAAKMVLKLGERMGCMFANEVIVISDVIKNLIARKYGRTEHVHLIYNGVPSPEICDYPEYFEELGIEKGKYILGMCRFVPEK
;
A
#
# COMPACT_ATOMS: atom_id res chain seq x y z
N MET A 1 -11.48 -11.27 13.06
CA MET A 1 -11.17 -9.85 13.42
C MET A 1 -11.81 -8.88 12.42
N LYS A 2 -12.06 -7.64 12.86
CA LYS A 2 -12.48 -6.59 11.93
C LYS A 2 -11.27 -5.75 11.52
N ILE A 3 -10.85 -5.92 10.27
CA ILE A 3 -9.67 -5.27 9.69
C ILE A 3 -10.13 -4.16 8.74
N VAL A 4 -9.69 -2.94 8.99
CA VAL A 4 -9.93 -1.83 8.06
C VAL A 4 -8.61 -1.38 7.44
N VAL A 5 -8.61 -1.24 6.13
CA VAL A 5 -7.42 -0.94 5.33
C VAL A 5 -7.49 0.47 4.79
N THR A 6 -6.38 1.21 4.87
CA THR A 6 -6.23 2.54 4.29
C THR A 6 -4.81 2.77 3.77
N GLY A 7 -4.61 3.84 3.03
CA GLY A 7 -3.30 4.18 2.48
C GLY A 7 -3.12 3.79 1.01
N THR A 8 -4.02 2.98 0.48
CA THR A 8 -4.16 2.73 -0.96
C THR A 8 -5.12 3.74 -1.62
N ARG A 9 -5.09 3.85 -2.94
CA ARG A 9 -6.11 4.59 -3.70
C ARG A 9 -7.41 3.81 -3.81
N GLY A 10 -7.34 2.47 -3.87
CA GLY A 10 -8.48 1.59 -3.95
C GLY A 10 -8.17 0.27 -4.64
N ILE A 11 -9.14 -0.63 -4.59
CA ILE A 11 -9.22 -1.92 -5.29
C ILE A 11 -10.67 -2.09 -5.76
N PRO A 12 -11.03 -2.89 -6.77
CA PRO A 12 -10.12 -3.48 -7.75
C PRO A 12 -9.74 -2.51 -8.87
N ASN A 13 -8.88 -2.97 -9.77
CA ASN A 13 -8.55 -2.34 -11.05
C ASN A 13 -7.95 -0.91 -10.93
N VAL A 14 -7.34 -0.57 -9.81
CA VAL A 14 -6.62 0.70 -9.63
C VAL A 14 -5.13 0.47 -9.85
N MET A 15 -4.56 1.12 -10.88
CA MET A 15 -3.17 0.94 -11.27
C MET A 15 -2.20 1.39 -10.17
N GLY A 16 -1.32 0.50 -9.70
CA GLY A 16 -0.23 0.80 -8.77
C GLY A 16 0.22 -0.41 -7.97
N GLY A 17 1.51 -0.45 -7.58
CA GLY A 17 2.06 -1.60 -6.87
C GLY A 17 1.42 -1.86 -5.50
N VAL A 18 1.08 -0.79 -4.76
CA VAL A 18 0.36 -0.92 -3.48
C VAL A 18 -1.08 -1.39 -3.71
N GLU A 19 -1.72 -0.88 -4.76
CA GLU A 19 -3.08 -1.25 -5.15
C GLU A 19 -3.14 -2.72 -5.55
N THR A 20 -2.25 -3.17 -6.43
CA THR A 20 -2.15 -4.60 -6.85
C THR A 20 -1.85 -5.50 -5.64
N HIS A 21 -0.93 -5.10 -4.76
CA HIS A 21 -0.68 -5.84 -3.52
C HIS A 21 -1.94 -5.96 -2.66
N CYS A 22 -2.67 -4.87 -2.45
CA CYS A 22 -3.91 -4.89 -1.68
C CYS A 22 -5.01 -5.73 -2.35
N GLU A 23 -5.11 -5.62 -3.67
CA GLU A 23 -6.07 -6.37 -4.49
C GLU A 23 -5.87 -7.88 -4.40
N GLU A 24 -4.63 -8.33 -4.33
CA GLU A 24 -4.30 -9.74 -4.19
C GLU A 24 -4.36 -10.24 -2.75
N LEU A 25 -3.95 -9.43 -1.78
CA LEU A 25 -3.83 -9.83 -0.38
C LEU A 25 -5.19 -9.90 0.33
N PHE A 26 -6.00 -8.83 0.25
CA PHE A 26 -7.16 -8.71 1.12
C PHE A 26 -8.31 -9.67 0.81
N PRO A 27 -8.58 -10.07 -0.43
CA PRO A 27 -9.51 -11.18 -0.70
C PRO A 27 -9.06 -12.52 -0.08
N ARG A 28 -7.75 -12.78 -0.08
CA ARG A 28 -7.21 -13.99 0.57
C ARG A 28 -7.38 -13.92 2.08
N ILE A 29 -7.15 -12.76 2.70
CA ILE A 29 -7.41 -12.58 4.14
C ILE A 29 -8.90 -12.75 4.45
N ALA A 30 -9.79 -12.20 3.62
CA ALA A 30 -11.23 -12.37 3.78
C ALA A 30 -11.65 -13.85 3.63
N SER A 31 -11.02 -14.62 2.73
CA SER A 31 -11.30 -16.05 2.58
C SER A 31 -10.90 -16.90 3.79
N PHE A 32 -10.05 -16.40 4.67
CA PHE A 32 -9.76 -17.02 5.98
C PHE A 32 -10.80 -16.67 7.07
N GLY A 33 -11.89 -16.02 6.71
CA GLY A 33 -12.99 -15.67 7.62
C GLY A 33 -12.84 -14.32 8.33
N GLU A 34 -11.89 -13.47 7.90
CA GLU A 34 -11.71 -12.14 8.48
C GLU A 34 -12.68 -11.12 7.87
N ASP A 35 -13.24 -10.21 8.67
CA ASP A 35 -14.09 -9.10 8.20
C ASP A 35 -13.20 -7.96 7.70
N VAL A 36 -12.95 -7.93 6.40
CA VAL A 36 -12.05 -6.96 5.77
C VAL A 36 -12.84 -5.84 5.10
N THR A 37 -12.48 -4.60 5.39
CA THR A 37 -13.01 -3.41 4.72
C THR A 37 -11.85 -2.58 4.15
N VAL A 38 -11.85 -2.31 2.85
CA VAL A 38 -10.90 -1.40 2.21
C VAL A 38 -11.55 -0.03 2.01
N ILE A 39 -10.91 1.01 2.56
CA ILE A 39 -11.35 2.40 2.36
C ILE A 39 -10.64 2.95 1.13
N ARG A 40 -11.45 3.31 0.11
CA ARG A 40 -11.01 3.76 -1.20
C ARG A 40 -11.13 5.29 -1.32
N ARG A 41 -10.31 5.88 -2.15
CA ARG A 41 -10.43 7.30 -2.54
C ARG A 41 -11.40 7.42 -3.70
N ALA A 42 -12.53 8.07 -3.48
CA ALA A 42 -13.59 8.21 -4.49
C ALA A 42 -13.12 8.86 -5.81
N SER A 43 -12.00 9.60 -5.79
CA SER A 43 -11.42 10.21 -6.99
C SER A 43 -10.74 9.21 -7.94
N TYR A 44 -10.48 7.98 -7.49
CA TYR A 44 -9.78 6.95 -8.27
C TYR A 44 -10.68 5.76 -8.65
N VAL A 45 -11.88 5.70 -8.11
CA VAL A 45 -12.82 4.61 -8.33
C VAL A 45 -14.18 5.17 -8.78
N ASN A 46 -14.75 4.56 -9.78
CA ASN A 46 -16.07 4.98 -10.33
C ASN A 46 -16.88 3.73 -10.74
N ASP A 47 -16.75 2.66 -9.97
CA ASP A 47 -17.35 1.36 -10.25
C ASP A 47 -18.66 1.11 -9.48
N GLY A 48 -18.97 1.93 -8.48
CA GLY A 48 -20.14 1.78 -7.63
C GLY A 48 -20.12 0.55 -6.72
N LEU A 49 -19.04 -0.23 -6.72
CA LEU A 49 -18.93 -1.46 -5.96
C LEU A 49 -18.95 -1.19 -4.45
N LYS A 50 -19.66 -2.04 -3.71
CA LYS A 50 -19.69 -2.04 -2.24
C LYS A 50 -18.92 -3.23 -1.66
N GLU A 51 -18.68 -4.23 -2.49
CA GLU A 51 -17.94 -5.42 -2.13
C GLU A 51 -17.19 -5.98 -3.36
N TRP A 52 -16.05 -6.61 -3.12
CA TRP A 52 -15.29 -7.31 -4.14
C TRP A 52 -14.55 -8.51 -3.53
N LYS A 53 -14.84 -9.70 -4.01
CA LYS A 53 -14.26 -10.99 -3.55
C LYS A 53 -14.24 -11.13 -2.01
N GLY A 54 -15.37 -10.84 -1.34
CA GLY A 54 -15.51 -10.93 0.11
C GLY A 54 -14.95 -9.73 0.90
N VAL A 55 -14.39 -8.74 0.23
CA VAL A 55 -13.87 -7.51 0.84
C VAL A 55 -14.89 -6.39 0.70
N LYS A 56 -15.32 -5.80 1.81
CA LYS A 56 -16.19 -4.62 1.84
C LYS A 56 -15.43 -3.38 1.34
N LEU A 57 -16.09 -2.55 0.55
CA LEU A 57 -15.51 -1.36 -0.05
C LEU A 57 -16.24 -0.11 0.43
N VAL A 58 -15.48 0.88 0.88
CA VAL A 58 -16.02 2.16 1.36
C VAL A 58 -15.32 3.31 0.67
N ASP A 59 -16.06 4.10 -0.10
CA ASP A 59 -15.52 5.24 -0.82
C ASP A 59 -15.58 6.51 0.03
N ILE A 60 -14.47 7.23 0.09
CA ILE A 60 -14.36 8.51 0.79
C ILE A 60 -13.98 9.61 -0.22
N ALA A 61 -14.83 10.62 -0.31
CA ALA A 61 -14.53 11.82 -1.09
C ALA A 61 -13.40 12.63 -0.45
N THR A 62 -12.50 13.13 -1.29
CA THR A 62 -11.35 13.92 -0.89
C THR A 62 -11.21 15.18 -1.75
N PRO A 63 -10.59 16.26 -1.23
CA PRO A 63 -10.29 17.43 -2.04
C PRO A 63 -9.36 17.07 -3.20
N LYS A 64 -9.59 17.63 -4.39
CA LYS A 64 -8.77 17.37 -5.59
C LYS A 64 -7.33 17.93 -5.53
N LYS A 65 -6.93 18.62 -4.46
CA LYS A 65 -5.56 19.15 -4.28
C LYS A 65 -4.60 18.02 -3.94
N LYS A 66 -3.77 17.62 -4.90
CA LYS A 66 -2.83 16.47 -4.80
C LYS A 66 -1.99 16.42 -3.52
N SER A 67 -1.55 17.57 -2.99
CA SER A 67 -0.66 17.62 -1.81
C SER A 67 -1.36 17.27 -0.49
N PHE A 68 -2.65 17.54 -0.35
CA PHE A 68 -3.42 17.31 0.88
C PHE A 68 -4.35 16.11 0.80
N GLU A 69 -4.61 15.60 -0.41
CA GLU A 69 -5.55 14.51 -0.64
C GLU A 69 -5.26 13.30 0.25
N ALA A 70 -4.00 12.85 0.27
CA ALA A 70 -3.61 11.65 1.03
C ALA A 70 -3.82 11.84 2.53
N ILE A 71 -3.47 13.01 3.09
CA ILE A 71 -3.59 13.30 4.52
C ILE A 71 -5.06 13.40 4.91
N VAL A 72 -5.86 14.18 4.17
CA VAL A 72 -7.30 14.34 4.42
C VAL A 72 -8.03 13.01 4.28
N HIS A 73 -7.70 12.22 3.23
CA HIS A 73 -8.25 10.88 3.07
C HIS A 73 -7.94 10.01 4.29
N THR A 74 -6.67 9.93 4.69
CA THR A 74 -6.26 9.08 5.81
C THR A 74 -6.94 9.50 7.11
N PHE A 75 -7.05 10.80 7.38
CA PHE A 75 -7.78 11.29 8.55
C PHE A 75 -9.25 10.85 8.55
N ARG A 76 -9.95 11.04 7.42
CA ARG A 76 -11.34 10.60 7.27
C ARG A 76 -11.47 9.08 7.35
N ALA A 77 -10.51 8.34 6.78
CA ALA A 77 -10.49 6.89 6.81
C ALA A 77 -10.31 6.35 8.23
N ILE A 78 -9.42 6.91 9.03
CA ILE A 78 -9.22 6.55 10.44
C ILE A 78 -10.52 6.76 11.24
N ASN A 79 -11.16 7.91 11.08
CA ASN A 79 -12.44 8.17 11.75
C ASN A 79 -13.55 7.22 11.27
N LYS A 80 -13.59 6.90 9.99
CA LYS A 80 -14.52 5.90 9.44
C LYS A 80 -14.23 4.51 9.99
N ALA A 81 -12.97 4.10 10.06
CA ALA A 81 -12.55 2.82 10.65
C ALA A 81 -12.99 2.71 12.11
N LYS A 82 -12.80 3.76 12.90
CA LYS A 82 -13.29 3.80 14.29
C LYS A 82 -14.80 3.61 14.38
N ARG A 83 -15.59 4.30 13.53
CA ARG A 83 -17.04 4.15 13.48
C ARG A 83 -17.50 2.78 13.02
N LEU A 84 -16.71 2.11 12.18
CA LEU A 84 -16.96 0.73 11.74
C LEU A 84 -16.61 -0.29 12.84
N GLY A 85 -16.00 0.12 13.95
CA GLY A 85 -15.56 -0.76 15.02
C GLY A 85 -14.32 -1.58 14.63
N ALA A 86 -13.40 -0.99 13.87
CA ALA A 86 -12.16 -1.64 13.49
C ALA A 86 -11.35 -2.06 14.73
N GLU A 87 -11.00 -3.34 14.81
CA GLU A 87 -10.07 -3.87 15.79
C GLU A 87 -8.63 -3.58 15.35
N VAL A 88 -8.38 -3.77 14.05
CA VAL A 88 -7.08 -3.52 13.41
C VAL A 88 -7.25 -2.51 12.27
N LEU A 89 -6.44 -1.48 12.29
CA LEU A 89 -6.24 -0.57 11.16
C LEU A 89 -4.95 -0.93 10.44
N HIS A 90 -5.04 -1.37 9.19
CA HIS A 90 -3.88 -1.64 8.36
C HIS A 90 -3.59 -0.43 7.46
N VAL A 91 -2.45 0.21 7.70
CA VAL A 91 -2.02 1.42 7.00
C VAL A 91 -0.93 1.08 5.99
N HIS A 92 -1.14 1.42 4.73
CA HIS A 92 -0.16 1.23 3.66
C HIS A 92 0.53 2.55 3.29
N ALA A 93 1.84 2.47 3.04
CA ALA A 93 2.73 3.57 2.62
C ALA A 93 3.01 4.65 3.68
N ILE A 94 4.17 5.28 3.53
CA ILE A 94 4.73 6.22 4.52
C ILE A 94 3.96 7.54 4.64
N GLY A 95 3.30 8.00 3.57
CA GLY A 95 2.48 9.22 3.63
C GLY A 95 1.30 9.10 4.59
N PRO A 96 0.40 8.13 4.39
CA PRO A 96 -0.69 7.82 5.33
C PRO A 96 -0.21 7.50 6.75
N ALA A 97 0.97 6.89 6.89
CA ALA A 97 1.53 6.54 8.20
C ALA A 97 1.79 7.75 9.13
N LEU A 98 1.79 8.97 8.59
CA LEU A 98 1.84 10.21 9.39
C LEU A 98 0.76 10.26 10.48
N LEU A 99 -0.39 9.66 10.22
CA LEU A 99 -1.54 9.67 11.14
C LEU A 99 -1.66 8.40 12.00
N VAL A 100 -0.66 7.52 12.00
CA VAL A 100 -0.62 6.34 12.88
C VAL A 100 -0.77 6.70 14.35
N PRO A 101 -0.09 7.73 14.90
CA PRO A 101 -0.29 8.13 16.30
C PRO A 101 -1.74 8.48 16.62
N TYR A 102 -2.42 9.16 15.70
CA TYR A 102 -3.83 9.50 15.85
C TYR A 102 -4.73 8.25 15.92
N ALA A 103 -4.49 7.27 15.05
CA ALA A 103 -5.23 6.00 15.09
C ALA A 103 -5.01 5.24 16.41
N ARG A 104 -3.78 5.28 16.94
CA ARG A 104 -3.43 4.70 18.25
C ARG A 104 -4.15 5.39 19.40
N LEU A 105 -4.23 6.72 19.38
CA LEU A 105 -4.98 7.50 20.37
C LEU A 105 -6.48 7.18 20.38
N LEU A 106 -7.05 6.80 19.23
CA LEU A 106 -8.41 6.31 19.14
C LEU A 106 -8.59 4.86 19.61
N GLY A 107 -7.54 4.20 20.10
CA GLY A 107 -7.58 2.86 20.66
C GLY A 107 -7.54 1.70 19.67
N MET A 108 -7.24 1.96 18.38
CA MET A 108 -7.09 0.90 17.39
C MET A 108 -5.69 0.27 17.44
N LYS A 109 -5.60 -1.04 17.22
CA LYS A 109 -4.32 -1.69 16.87
C LYS A 109 -3.95 -1.32 15.45
N VAL A 110 -2.70 -0.94 15.22
CA VAL A 110 -2.24 -0.49 13.90
C VAL A 110 -1.16 -1.43 13.38
N VAL A 111 -1.38 -1.96 12.19
CA VAL A 111 -0.38 -2.60 11.35
C VAL A 111 0.04 -1.60 10.27
N PHE A 112 1.33 -1.40 10.09
CA PHE A 112 1.88 -0.51 9.06
C PHE A 112 2.72 -1.30 8.07
N THR A 113 2.35 -1.27 6.78
CA THR A 113 3.20 -1.84 5.72
C THR A 113 4.02 -0.75 5.02
N HIS A 114 5.33 -0.89 5.12
CA HIS A 114 6.30 -0.01 4.50
C HIS A 114 6.68 -0.53 3.11
N HIS A 115 6.21 0.14 2.05
CA HIS A 115 6.44 -0.25 0.65
C HIS A 115 7.69 0.36 0.01
N GLY A 116 8.45 1.13 0.76
CA GLY A 116 9.66 1.80 0.28
C GLY A 116 9.74 3.27 0.64
N PRO A 117 10.93 3.87 0.53
CA PRO A 117 11.20 5.27 0.86
C PRO A 117 10.75 6.19 -0.29
N ASP A 118 9.44 6.41 -0.45
CA ASP A 118 8.87 7.23 -1.52
C ASP A 118 9.45 8.66 -1.61
N TYR A 119 10.07 9.15 -0.55
CA TYR A 119 10.72 10.48 -0.54
C TYR A 119 12.00 10.55 -1.39
N ASP A 120 12.56 9.43 -1.82
CA ASP A 120 13.74 9.41 -2.69
C ASP A 120 13.37 9.72 -4.16
N ARG A 121 12.08 9.70 -4.49
CA ARG A 121 11.61 10.01 -5.84
C ARG A 121 11.70 11.51 -6.15
N ASP A 122 12.16 11.84 -7.36
CA ASP A 122 12.39 13.22 -7.81
C ASP A 122 11.11 14.05 -7.94
N LYS A 123 9.96 13.41 -8.11
CA LYS A 123 8.66 14.08 -8.17
C LYS A 123 8.28 14.87 -6.91
N TRP A 124 8.96 14.65 -5.79
CA TRP A 124 8.63 15.30 -4.53
C TRP A 124 9.52 16.50 -4.23
N GLY A 125 8.92 17.66 -4.03
CA GLY A 125 9.63 18.83 -3.52
C GLY A 125 10.07 18.66 -2.06
N LYS A 126 10.98 19.52 -1.58
CA LYS A 126 11.62 19.45 -0.24
C LYS A 126 10.59 19.31 0.91
N ALA A 127 9.53 20.10 0.90
CA ALA A 127 8.48 20.05 1.93
C ALA A 127 7.74 18.70 1.94
N ALA A 128 7.39 18.18 0.76
CA ALA A 128 6.74 16.88 0.65
C ALA A 128 7.66 15.73 1.12
N LYS A 129 8.94 15.78 0.76
CA LYS A 129 9.95 14.81 1.24
C LYS A 129 10.05 14.82 2.78
N MET A 130 9.99 16.00 3.41
CA MET A 130 10.00 16.13 4.86
C MET A 130 8.76 15.52 5.51
N VAL A 131 7.58 15.76 4.96
CA VAL A 131 6.32 15.16 5.42
C VAL A 131 6.35 13.64 5.30
N LEU A 132 6.86 13.09 4.17
CA LEU A 132 7.00 11.66 3.97
C LEU A 132 7.97 11.01 4.95
N LYS A 133 9.13 11.66 5.23
CA LYS A 133 10.08 11.20 6.26
C LYS A 133 9.47 11.22 7.66
N LEU A 134 8.67 12.24 7.97
CA LEU A 134 7.94 12.29 9.23
C LEU A 134 6.89 11.17 9.29
N GLY A 135 6.17 10.91 8.21
CA GLY A 135 5.21 9.80 8.14
C GLY A 135 5.88 8.44 8.31
N GLU A 136 7.04 8.21 7.69
CA GLU A 136 7.83 7.00 7.93
C GLU A 136 8.17 6.85 9.41
N ARG A 137 8.68 7.93 10.06
CA ARG A 137 9.00 7.94 11.49
C ARG A 137 7.78 7.62 12.34
N MET A 138 6.64 8.26 12.07
CA MET A 138 5.41 8.03 12.84
C MET A 138 4.91 6.59 12.69
N GLY A 139 4.90 6.05 11.47
CA GLY A 139 4.54 4.66 11.22
C GLY A 139 5.48 3.69 11.92
N CYS A 140 6.79 3.88 11.77
CA CYS A 140 7.79 3.00 12.37
C CYS A 140 7.81 3.07 13.91
N MET A 141 7.52 4.21 14.53
CA MET A 141 7.58 4.33 16.00
C MET A 141 6.29 3.96 16.70
N PHE A 142 5.13 4.21 16.10
CA PHE A 142 3.85 4.13 16.80
C PHE A 142 2.94 2.99 16.34
N ALA A 143 3.20 2.33 15.20
CA ALA A 143 2.45 1.14 14.83
C ALA A 143 2.73 -0.01 15.82
N ASN A 144 1.73 -0.86 16.08
CA ASN A 144 1.91 -2.07 16.86
C ASN A 144 2.86 -3.02 16.12
N GLU A 145 2.55 -3.29 14.87
CA GLU A 145 3.32 -4.17 14.01
C GLU A 145 3.72 -3.42 12.73
N VAL A 146 4.94 -3.65 12.26
CA VAL A 146 5.45 -3.10 11.00
C VAL A 146 5.76 -4.24 10.05
N ILE A 147 5.19 -4.21 8.86
CA ILE A 147 5.51 -5.13 7.79
C ILE A 147 6.45 -4.41 6.82
N VAL A 148 7.54 -5.05 6.46
CA VAL A 148 8.50 -4.58 5.46
C VAL A 148 8.61 -5.58 4.33
N ILE A 149 8.73 -5.10 3.10
CA ILE A 149 8.71 -5.94 1.89
C ILE A 149 10.10 -6.33 1.39
N SER A 150 11.15 -5.92 2.09
CA SER A 150 12.54 -6.29 1.75
C SER A 150 13.47 -6.11 2.94
N ASP A 151 14.61 -6.83 2.93
CA ASP A 151 15.69 -6.66 3.90
C ASP A 151 16.28 -5.26 3.89
N VAL A 152 16.32 -4.62 2.73
CA VAL A 152 16.79 -3.23 2.60
C VAL A 152 15.96 -2.30 3.50
N ILE A 153 14.63 -2.42 3.46
CA ILE A 153 13.73 -1.62 4.28
C ILE A 153 13.83 -2.02 5.75
N LYS A 154 13.93 -3.32 6.06
CA LYS A 154 14.15 -3.81 7.43
C LYS A 154 15.39 -3.18 8.06
N ASN A 155 16.51 -3.24 7.34
CA ASN A 155 17.77 -2.65 7.78
C ASN A 155 17.73 -1.13 7.87
N LEU A 156 16.99 -0.46 6.97
CA LEU A 156 16.77 0.98 7.03
C LEU A 156 16.04 1.38 8.31
N ILE A 157 14.97 0.68 8.68
CA ILE A 157 14.19 0.94 9.89
C ILE A 157 15.05 0.71 11.14
N ALA A 158 15.79 -0.40 11.20
CA ALA A 158 16.68 -0.71 12.32
C ALA A 158 17.74 0.39 12.51
N ARG A 159 18.40 0.82 11.43
CA ARG A 159 19.43 1.87 11.49
C ARG A 159 18.89 3.26 11.83
N LYS A 160 17.72 3.61 11.27
CA LYS A 160 17.18 4.97 11.36
C LYS A 160 16.40 5.22 12.65
N TYR A 161 15.70 4.20 13.13
CA TYR A 161 14.74 4.32 14.23
C TYR A 161 15.03 3.38 15.41
N GLY A 162 16.07 2.55 15.32
CA GLY A 162 16.42 1.57 16.35
C GLY A 162 15.37 0.49 16.56
N ARG A 163 14.38 0.39 15.65
CA ARG A 163 13.29 -0.56 15.80
C ARG A 163 13.61 -1.90 15.13
N THR A 164 13.73 -2.95 15.92
CA THR A 164 13.97 -4.33 15.49
C THR A 164 12.83 -5.26 15.89
N GLU A 165 12.15 -4.94 16.98
CA GLU A 165 11.00 -5.72 17.48
C GLU A 165 9.71 -5.32 16.78
N HIS A 166 8.81 -6.29 16.63
CA HIS A 166 7.54 -6.09 15.92
C HIS A 166 7.73 -5.59 14.48
N VAL A 167 8.81 -6.02 13.82
CA VAL A 167 9.12 -5.76 12.42
C VAL A 167 9.21 -7.08 11.67
N HIS A 168 8.27 -7.29 10.76
CA HIS A 168 8.09 -8.52 10.02
C HIS A 168 8.52 -8.35 8.57
N LEU A 169 9.47 -9.15 8.12
CA LEU A 169 9.83 -9.22 6.70
C LEU A 169 8.85 -10.16 6.01
N ILE A 170 7.98 -9.58 5.18
CA ILE A 170 7.02 -10.31 4.37
C ILE A 170 7.15 -9.77 2.93
N TYR A 171 7.74 -10.57 2.06
CA TYR A 171 7.90 -10.20 0.64
C TYR A 171 6.54 -10.09 -0.05
N ASN A 172 6.45 -9.21 -1.05
CA ASN A 172 5.28 -9.18 -1.91
C ASN A 172 5.20 -10.50 -2.68
N GLY A 173 4.01 -11.12 -2.65
CA GLY A 173 3.72 -12.27 -3.49
C GLY A 173 3.43 -11.85 -4.93
N VAL A 174 3.60 -12.78 -5.83
CA VAL A 174 3.14 -12.71 -7.22
C VAL A 174 2.26 -13.92 -7.52
N PRO A 175 1.23 -13.79 -8.37
CA PRO A 175 0.50 -14.95 -8.86
C PRO A 175 1.44 -15.92 -9.57
N SER A 176 1.16 -17.21 -9.52
CA SER A 176 1.88 -18.18 -10.34
C SER A 176 1.73 -17.78 -11.81
N PRO A 177 2.85 -17.64 -12.56
CA PRO A 177 2.75 -17.26 -13.96
C PRO A 177 2.08 -18.37 -14.77
N GLU A 178 1.16 -18.00 -15.65
CA GLU A 178 0.75 -18.87 -16.71
C GLU A 178 1.83 -18.88 -17.78
N ILE A 179 2.32 -20.07 -18.09
CA ILE A 179 3.31 -20.23 -19.16
C ILE A 179 2.54 -20.17 -20.47
N CYS A 180 2.68 -19.08 -21.19
CA CYS A 180 2.17 -18.94 -22.56
C CYS A 180 3.33 -19.12 -23.52
N ASP A 181 3.20 -20.06 -24.45
CA ASP A 181 4.19 -20.26 -25.53
C ASP A 181 3.63 -19.60 -26.80
N TYR A 182 4.15 -18.44 -27.13
CA TYR A 182 3.78 -17.69 -28.35
C TYR A 182 5.05 -17.50 -29.20
N PRO A 183 5.51 -18.52 -29.91
CA PRO A 183 6.73 -18.45 -30.74
C PRO A 183 6.64 -17.35 -31.80
N GLU A 184 5.45 -17.09 -32.35
CA GLU A 184 5.22 -16.07 -33.38
C GLU A 184 5.60 -14.67 -32.88
N TYR A 185 5.44 -14.39 -31.58
CA TYR A 185 5.78 -13.09 -30.99
C TYR A 185 7.29 -12.80 -31.03
N PHE A 186 8.12 -13.84 -30.89
CA PHE A 186 9.57 -13.70 -31.02
C PHE A 186 9.98 -13.45 -32.47
N GLU A 187 9.31 -14.09 -33.43
CA GLU A 187 9.54 -13.89 -34.85
C GLU A 187 9.15 -12.46 -35.28
N GLU A 188 7.99 -11.95 -34.83
CA GLU A 188 7.54 -10.58 -35.09
C GLU A 188 8.54 -9.52 -34.58
N LEU A 189 9.16 -9.78 -33.43
CA LEU A 189 10.17 -8.88 -32.84
C LEU A 189 11.58 -9.09 -33.40
N GLY A 190 11.80 -10.13 -34.22
CA GLY A 190 13.13 -10.47 -34.76
C GLY A 190 14.16 -10.86 -33.68
N ILE A 191 13.69 -11.47 -32.58
CA ILE A 191 14.54 -11.87 -31.46
C ILE A 191 14.53 -13.39 -31.29
N GLU A 192 15.68 -13.92 -30.86
CA GLU A 192 15.83 -15.35 -30.58
C GLU A 192 15.65 -15.65 -29.10
N LYS A 193 14.89 -16.73 -28.80
CA LYS A 193 14.69 -17.21 -27.42
C LYS A 193 16.05 -17.45 -26.74
N GLY A 194 16.20 -16.84 -25.56
CA GLY A 194 17.45 -16.94 -24.78
C GLY A 194 18.56 -15.97 -25.17
N LYS A 195 18.37 -15.16 -26.21
CA LYS A 195 19.39 -14.19 -26.70
C LYS A 195 18.94 -12.72 -26.49
N TYR A 196 18.16 -12.43 -25.45
CA TYR A 196 17.71 -11.07 -25.12
C TYR A 196 17.73 -10.82 -23.63
N ILE A 197 17.75 -9.57 -23.25
CA ILE A 197 17.54 -9.11 -21.87
C ILE A 197 16.20 -8.39 -21.82
N LEU A 198 15.26 -8.90 -21.02
CA LEU A 198 13.96 -8.28 -20.83
C LEU A 198 14.02 -7.28 -19.69
N GLY A 199 13.71 -6.01 -19.98
CA GLY A 199 13.43 -4.99 -18.97
C GLY A 199 11.94 -4.66 -18.95
N MET A 200 11.28 -4.84 -17.82
CA MET A 200 9.86 -4.50 -17.64
C MET A 200 9.69 -3.52 -16.48
N CYS A 201 9.50 -2.24 -16.79
CA CYS A 201 9.34 -1.20 -15.77
C CYS A 201 8.51 -0.02 -16.30
N ARG A 202 8.13 0.88 -15.39
CA ARG A 202 7.71 2.22 -15.83
C ARG A 202 8.92 2.99 -16.34
N PHE A 203 8.78 3.67 -17.45
CA PHE A 203 9.78 4.63 -17.92
C PHE A 203 9.70 5.91 -17.07
N VAL A 204 10.49 5.95 -16.03
CA VAL A 204 10.66 7.09 -15.10
C VAL A 204 12.14 7.29 -14.82
N PRO A 205 12.59 8.52 -14.49
CA PRO A 205 14.01 8.82 -14.31
C PRO A 205 14.72 7.95 -13.26
N GLU A 206 13.97 7.39 -12.30
CA GLU A 206 14.50 6.57 -11.22
C GLU A 206 14.67 5.07 -11.56
N LYS A 207 14.35 4.65 -12.82
CA LYS A 207 14.39 3.24 -13.23
C LYS A 207 15.14 3.06 -14.54
#